data_9d3a2b10e60e54687583a24b8e6db1c1
#
_entry.id   9d3a2b10e60e54687583a24b8e6db1c1
#
_cell.length_a   1.000
_cell.length_b   1.000
_cell.length_c   1.000
_cell.angle_alpha   90.00
_cell.angle_beta   90.00
_cell.angle_gamma   90.00
#
_symmetry.space_group_name_H-M   'P 1'
#
loop_
_entity.id
_entity.type
_entity.pdbx_description
1 polymer ?
#
loop_
_entity_poly.entity_id
_entity_poly.type
_entity_poly.pdbx_seq_one_letter_code
_entity_poly.pdbx_strand_id
1 'polypeptide(L)'
;MNHFLNQIAKDLTNTNLERYWPNFELVAYALYDENSVFLFNHPRYNNIPPKSYEILKRDEQFLGNTLILFDGYPTAIADMELYDDYEGLFSILVHELFHGNQYVKGEKRFPDETLGITYPLTKENIEIRNRERKSLYNALIETGISKKKQYLNEFISLREKRSERIKEHLTYENLIESVEGPAWYVELKAFSEKSSLANDLVLKKYGKNLIDVVESTSNTRRSCYSSGLFMCLLLDELSLDWKESFFGTKTTLFELIKLLDIAPRKQAIEEVQISPETEAAVNFAVESRKKELDEFEAQIGTHLFIEGEIIALSFDPMNIIPFDNRLLHKNYIKVRINNQEYLIQQPSLTYCANGLTNINKLLIVLKDKPLETGDSLLITGIGEIMGQYTIQEDTINLVVD
;
A
#
# COMPACT_ATOMS: atom_id res chain seq x y z
N MET A 1 -3.68 -6.07 -27.36
CA MET A 1 -3.43 -6.93 -26.18
C MET A 1 -2.39 -8.02 -26.45
N ASN A 2 -2.59 -8.96 -27.37
CA ASN A 2 -1.58 -10.01 -27.69
C ASN A 2 -0.19 -9.51 -28.07
N HIS A 3 -0.04 -8.27 -28.53
CA HIS A 3 1.27 -7.68 -28.87
C HIS A 3 2.13 -7.47 -27.61
N PHE A 4 1.55 -6.96 -26.52
CA PHE A 4 2.29 -6.74 -25.26
C PHE A 4 2.75 -8.05 -24.63
N LEU A 5 1.92 -9.10 -24.64
CA LEU A 5 2.28 -10.42 -24.09
C LEU A 5 3.58 -10.97 -24.71
N ASN A 6 3.63 -10.99 -26.04
CA ASN A 6 4.80 -11.50 -26.76
C ASN A 6 6.04 -10.61 -26.57
N GLN A 7 5.84 -9.29 -26.51
CA GLN A 7 6.92 -8.34 -26.29
C GLN A 7 7.49 -8.47 -24.86
N ILE A 8 6.62 -8.56 -23.84
CA ILE A 8 7.02 -8.78 -22.44
C ILE A 8 7.80 -10.09 -22.30
N ALA A 9 7.28 -11.20 -22.85
CA ALA A 9 7.98 -12.49 -22.81
C ALA A 9 9.37 -12.40 -23.42
N LYS A 10 9.50 -11.75 -24.59
CA LYS A 10 10.78 -11.52 -25.27
C LYS A 10 11.71 -10.63 -24.45
N ASP A 11 11.17 -9.53 -23.91
CA ASP A 11 11.98 -8.58 -23.17
C ASP A 11 12.47 -9.17 -21.85
N LEU A 12 11.64 -9.88 -21.08
CA LEU A 12 12.07 -10.54 -19.83
C LEU A 12 13.06 -11.69 -20.08
N THR A 13 12.93 -12.40 -21.23
CA THR A 13 13.93 -13.44 -21.61
C THR A 13 15.29 -12.82 -21.98
N ASN A 14 15.29 -11.65 -22.62
CA ASN A 14 16.49 -10.98 -23.10
C ASN A 14 17.07 -9.97 -22.11
N THR A 15 16.28 -9.54 -21.13
CA THR A 15 16.71 -8.57 -20.13
C THR A 15 17.48 -9.26 -19.02
N ASN A 16 18.73 -8.83 -18.80
CA ASN A 16 19.41 -9.18 -17.56
C ASN A 16 18.83 -8.32 -16.42
N LEU A 17 17.96 -8.90 -15.58
CA LEU A 17 17.35 -8.21 -14.44
C LEU A 17 18.37 -7.73 -13.41
N GLU A 18 19.57 -8.34 -13.37
CA GLU A 18 20.66 -7.92 -12.47
C GLU A 18 21.13 -6.49 -12.70
N ARG A 19 20.88 -5.90 -13.90
CA ARG A 19 21.17 -4.48 -14.14
C ARG A 19 20.25 -3.52 -13.37
N TYR A 20 19.08 -3.99 -12.93
CA TYR A 20 18.19 -3.23 -12.08
C TYR A 20 18.56 -3.38 -10.60
N TRP A 21 18.90 -4.65 -10.21
CA TRP A 21 19.33 -4.96 -8.85
C TRP A 21 20.22 -6.21 -8.84
N PRO A 22 21.34 -6.23 -8.07
CA PRO A 22 22.23 -7.39 -7.98
C PRO A 22 21.50 -8.68 -7.61
N ASN A 23 21.78 -9.76 -8.31
CA ASN A 23 21.18 -11.08 -8.09
C ASN A 23 19.64 -11.08 -8.14
N PHE A 24 19.05 -10.23 -8.98
CA PHE A 24 17.61 -10.21 -9.23
C PHE A 24 17.20 -11.43 -10.07
N GLU A 25 16.55 -12.40 -9.44
CA GLU A 25 16.09 -13.63 -10.05
C GLU A 25 14.66 -13.49 -10.59
N LEU A 26 14.43 -14.03 -11.80
CA LEU A 26 13.10 -14.06 -12.41
C LEU A 26 12.25 -15.17 -11.74
N VAL A 27 11.17 -14.80 -11.09
CA VAL A 27 10.14 -15.71 -10.59
C VAL A 27 9.05 -15.96 -11.64
N ALA A 28 8.05 -16.80 -11.33
CA ALA A 28 6.87 -16.92 -12.16
C ALA A 28 6.13 -15.58 -12.23
N TYR A 29 5.43 -15.34 -13.37
CA TYR A 29 4.60 -14.15 -13.50
C TYR A 29 3.38 -14.41 -14.37
N ALA A 30 2.33 -13.63 -14.14
CA ALA A 30 1.12 -13.67 -14.93
C ALA A 30 0.65 -12.26 -15.28
N LEU A 31 0.22 -12.14 -16.53
CA LEU A 31 -0.57 -11.00 -16.98
C LEU A 31 -2.01 -11.47 -17.13
N TYR A 32 -2.97 -10.66 -16.74
CA TYR A 32 -4.36 -11.07 -16.81
C TYR A 32 -5.30 -9.95 -17.30
N ASP A 33 -6.44 -10.34 -17.82
CA ASP A 33 -7.58 -9.48 -18.18
C ASP A 33 -8.85 -9.95 -17.45
N GLU A 34 -10.01 -9.45 -17.84
CA GLU A 34 -11.29 -9.80 -17.24
C GLU A 34 -11.56 -11.31 -17.23
N ASN A 35 -11.11 -12.07 -18.25
CA ASN A 35 -11.50 -13.47 -18.48
C ASN A 35 -10.34 -14.47 -18.37
N SER A 36 -9.11 -14.03 -18.62
CA SER A 36 -7.97 -14.90 -18.90
C SER A 36 -6.75 -14.50 -18.10
N VAL A 37 -5.96 -15.51 -17.75
CA VAL A 37 -4.63 -15.36 -17.13
C VAL A 37 -3.59 -15.95 -18.08
N PHE A 38 -2.57 -15.18 -18.41
CA PHE A 38 -1.43 -15.59 -19.22
C PHE A 38 -0.23 -15.82 -18.29
N LEU A 39 0.03 -17.08 -17.96
CA LEU A 39 1.00 -17.50 -16.96
C LEU A 39 2.34 -17.86 -17.62
N PHE A 40 3.43 -17.27 -17.13
CA PHE A 40 4.80 -17.42 -17.63
C PHE A 40 5.72 -17.96 -16.55
N ASN A 41 6.77 -18.68 -16.97
CA ASN A 41 7.88 -19.13 -16.14
C ASN A 41 7.45 -19.86 -14.86
N HIS A 42 6.28 -20.51 -14.85
CA HIS A 42 5.81 -21.23 -13.68
C HIS A 42 6.26 -22.71 -13.75
N PRO A 43 6.92 -23.28 -12.71
CA PRO A 43 7.53 -24.60 -12.77
C PRO A 43 6.61 -25.75 -13.14
N ARG A 44 5.33 -25.68 -12.75
CA ARG A 44 4.34 -26.72 -13.07
C ARG A 44 3.85 -26.70 -14.51
N TYR A 45 4.06 -25.59 -15.23
CA TYR A 45 3.49 -25.36 -16.56
C TYR A 45 4.56 -25.19 -17.65
N ASN A 46 5.84 -25.13 -17.31
CA ASN A 46 6.96 -24.85 -18.22
C ASN A 46 7.37 -26.00 -19.14
N ASN A 47 6.61 -27.09 -19.22
CA ASN A 47 7.06 -28.32 -19.87
C ASN A 47 6.59 -28.50 -21.31
N ILE A 48 5.96 -27.50 -21.97
CA ILE A 48 5.37 -27.67 -23.31
C ILE A 48 5.92 -26.63 -24.30
N PRO A 49 7.06 -26.88 -24.97
CA PRO A 49 7.42 -26.06 -26.15
C PRO A 49 6.37 -26.29 -27.29
N PRO A 50 5.98 -25.25 -28.07
CA PRO A 50 6.67 -23.95 -28.25
C PRO A 50 5.98 -22.74 -27.62
N LYS A 51 5.04 -22.93 -26.67
CA LYS A 51 4.33 -21.80 -26.06
C LYS A 51 5.20 -21.11 -25.03
N SER A 52 5.22 -19.80 -25.08
CA SER A 52 5.93 -18.98 -24.07
C SER A 52 5.11 -18.75 -22.80
N TYR A 53 3.81 -19.11 -22.79
CA TYR A 53 2.89 -18.98 -21.64
C TYR A 53 1.74 -19.99 -21.73
N GLU A 54 1.12 -20.27 -20.57
CA GLU A 54 -0.15 -20.98 -20.48
C GLU A 54 -1.31 -20.01 -20.34
N ILE A 55 -2.47 -20.41 -20.86
CA ILE A 55 -3.72 -19.64 -20.75
C ILE A 55 -4.63 -20.35 -19.77
N LEU A 56 -4.96 -19.68 -18.67
CA LEU A 56 -5.86 -20.17 -17.63
C LEU A 56 -7.12 -19.29 -17.59
N LYS A 57 -8.21 -19.84 -17.07
CA LYS A 57 -9.38 -19.03 -16.75
C LYS A 57 -9.07 -18.19 -15.50
N ARG A 58 -9.39 -16.90 -15.53
CA ARG A 58 -9.26 -16.04 -14.37
C ARG A 58 -10.17 -16.50 -13.22
N ASP A 59 -9.64 -16.51 -12.02
CA ASP A 59 -10.36 -16.71 -10.77
C ASP A 59 -10.10 -15.56 -9.78
N GLU A 60 -10.62 -15.66 -8.57
CA GLU A 60 -10.54 -14.64 -7.54
C GLU A 60 -9.12 -14.36 -6.99
N GLN A 61 -8.14 -15.23 -7.26
CA GLN A 61 -6.75 -15.01 -6.83
C GLN A 61 -6.06 -13.90 -7.64
N PHE A 62 -6.53 -13.66 -8.89
CA PHE A 62 -5.95 -12.66 -9.79
C PHE A 62 -6.68 -11.33 -9.62
N LEU A 63 -6.22 -10.54 -8.63
CA LEU A 63 -6.78 -9.25 -8.27
C LEU A 63 -5.67 -8.23 -8.02
N GLY A 64 -5.69 -7.10 -8.75
CA GLY A 64 -4.70 -6.03 -8.65
C GLY A 64 -3.31 -6.43 -9.15
N ASN A 65 -2.32 -5.59 -8.89
CA ASN A 65 -0.91 -5.88 -9.15
C ASN A 65 -0.28 -6.27 -7.82
N THR A 66 0.28 -7.45 -7.74
CA THR A 66 0.88 -7.96 -6.49
C THR A 66 1.66 -9.25 -6.71
N LEU A 67 2.33 -9.72 -5.67
CA LEU A 67 2.88 -11.05 -5.59
C LEU A 67 1.88 -12.01 -4.92
N ILE A 68 1.58 -13.13 -5.56
CA ILE A 68 0.78 -14.22 -4.99
C ILE A 68 1.58 -15.52 -4.91
N LEU A 69 1.12 -16.46 -4.10
CA LEU A 69 1.60 -17.84 -4.12
C LEU A 69 0.66 -18.69 -4.98
N PHE A 70 0.84 -18.66 -6.29
CA PHE A 70 0.06 -19.49 -7.21
C PHE A 70 0.61 -20.91 -7.25
N ASP A 71 -0.23 -21.90 -6.95
CA ASP A 71 0.17 -23.31 -6.83
C ASP A 71 1.42 -23.54 -5.96
N GLY A 72 1.59 -22.69 -4.91
CA GLY A 72 2.72 -22.75 -3.98
C GLY A 72 4.01 -22.09 -4.49
N TYR A 73 3.95 -21.39 -5.62
CA TYR A 73 5.09 -20.69 -6.20
C TYR A 73 4.89 -19.17 -6.21
N PRO A 74 5.94 -18.39 -5.87
CA PRO A 74 5.85 -16.93 -5.95
C PRO A 74 5.62 -16.50 -7.40
N THR A 75 4.49 -15.87 -7.65
CA THR A 75 4.03 -15.46 -8.97
C THR A 75 3.64 -13.98 -8.94
N ALA A 76 4.38 -13.15 -9.67
CA ALA A 76 4.07 -11.74 -9.85
C ALA A 76 2.85 -11.61 -10.79
N ILE A 77 1.82 -10.88 -10.39
CA ILE A 77 0.63 -10.69 -11.22
C ILE A 77 0.43 -9.22 -11.57
N ALA A 78 0.02 -8.93 -12.81
CA ALA A 78 -0.32 -7.59 -13.25
C ALA A 78 -1.57 -7.59 -14.12
N ASP A 79 -2.48 -6.66 -13.82
CA ASP A 79 -3.70 -6.44 -14.59
C ASP A 79 -3.38 -5.60 -15.84
N MET A 80 -3.57 -6.18 -17.01
CA MET A 80 -3.29 -5.51 -18.29
C MET A 80 -4.27 -4.39 -18.61
N GLU A 81 -5.45 -4.40 -18.03
CA GLU A 81 -6.50 -3.42 -18.34
C GLU A 81 -6.26 -2.07 -17.63
N LEU A 82 -5.33 -2.04 -16.65
CA LEU A 82 -4.95 -0.82 -15.95
C LEU A 82 -3.89 0.03 -16.69
N TYR A 83 -3.35 -0.46 -17.82
CA TYR A 83 -2.23 0.18 -18.51
C TYR A 83 -2.49 0.31 -20.00
N ASP A 84 -2.47 1.57 -20.49
CA ASP A 84 -2.63 1.89 -21.90
C ASP A 84 -1.32 1.80 -22.69
N ASP A 85 -0.15 1.92 -22.00
CA ASP A 85 1.18 1.91 -22.61
C ASP A 85 2.02 0.72 -22.15
N TYR A 86 2.98 0.35 -23.02
CA TYR A 86 3.85 -0.79 -22.78
C TYR A 86 4.82 -0.56 -21.64
N GLU A 87 5.40 0.63 -21.55
CA GLU A 87 6.40 0.99 -20.55
C GLU A 87 5.81 0.98 -19.14
N GLY A 88 4.57 1.40 -18.95
CA GLY A 88 3.84 1.32 -17.69
C GLY A 88 3.58 -0.13 -17.27
N LEU A 89 3.02 -0.94 -18.19
CA LEU A 89 2.75 -2.36 -17.93
C LEU A 89 4.05 -3.15 -17.66
N PHE A 90 5.10 -2.90 -18.45
CA PHE A 90 6.39 -3.57 -18.24
C PHE A 90 7.02 -3.20 -16.89
N SER A 91 7.01 -1.92 -16.55
CA SER A 91 7.64 -1.42 -15.33
C SER A 91 6.93 -1.91 -14.07
N ILE A 92 5.57 -1.94 -14.06
CA ILE A 92 4.83 -2.49 -12.92
C ILE A 92 5.03 -4.01 -12.79
N LEU A 93 5.11 -4.74 -13.90
CA LEU A 93 5.44 -6.15 -13.84
C LEU A 93 6.83 -6.39 -13.26
N VAL A 94 7.83 -5.57 -13.61
CA VAL A 94 9.18 -5.64 -13.01
C VAL A 94 9.15 -5.31 -11.52
N HIS A 95 8.30 -4.36 -11.09
CA HIS A 95 8.04 -4.08 -9.68
C HIS A 95 7.55 -5.33 -8.93
N GLU A 96 6.51 -5.98 -9.44
CA GLU A 96 5.94 -7.18 -8.80
C GLU A 96 6.89 -8.38 -8.87
N LEU A 97 7.65 -8.52 -9.96
CA LEU A 97 8.74 -9.50 -10.04
C LEU A 97 9.81 -9.26 -8.97
N PHE A 98 10.08 -7.99 -8.63
CA PHE A 98 11.02 -7.67 -7.58
C PHE A 98 10.49 -8.06 -6.19
N HIS A 99 9.20 -7.93 -5.93
CA HIS A 99 8.58 -8.51 -4.73
C HIS A 99 8.74 -10.04 -4.69
N GLY A 100 8.66 -10.71 -5.84
CA GLY A 100 9.00 -12.14 -5.95
C GLY A 100 10.45 -12.44 -5.58
N ASN A 101 11.39 -11.62 -6.05
CA ASN A 101 12.80 -11.72 -5.67
C ASN A 101 13.00 -11.44 -4.17
N GLN A 102 12.36 -10.44 -3.60
CA GLN A 102 12.36 -10.16 -2.15
C GLN A 102 11.88 -11.37 -1.34
N TYR A 103 10.82 -12.02 -1.77
CA TYR A 103 10.29 -13.23 -1.16
C TYR A 103 11.32 -14.36 -1.18
N VAL A 104 11.94 -14.63 -2.34
CA VAL A 104 12.98 -15.66 -2.49
C VAL A 104 14.21 -15.36 -1.65
N LYS A 105 14.61 -14.09 -1.54
CA LYS A 105 15.74 -13.63 -0.70
C LYS A 105 15.39 -13.57 0.79
N GLY A 106 14.17 -13.91 1.18
CA GLY A 106 13.74 -13.98 2.58
C GLY A 106 13.51 -12.62 3.23
N GLU A 107 12.93 -11.67 2.50
CA GLU A 107 12.50 -10.37 3.07
C GLU A 107 11.60 -10.57 4.29
N LYS A 108 11.82 -9.79 5.34
CA LYS A 108 11.09 -9.88 6.63
C LYS A 108 10.64 -8.53 7.17
N ARG A 109 10.95 -7.43 6.48
CA ARG A 109 10.64 -6.06 6.94
C ARG A 109 9.21 -5.64 6.63
N PHE A 110 8.26 -6.57 6.66
CA PHE A 110 6.86 -6.25 6.40
C PHE A 110 6.28 -5.41 7.55
N PRO A 111 5.60 -4.29 7.23
CA PRO A 111 4.98 -3.44 8.23
C PRO A 111 3.72 -4.08 8.82
N ASP A 112 3.35 -3.63 10.03
CA ASP A 112 2.01 -3.84 10.56
C ASP A 112 1.06 -2.82 9.90
N GLU A 113 0.26 -3.26 8.94
CA GLU A 113 -0.62 -2.39 8.15
C GLU A 113 -1.75 -1.75 9.01
N THR A 114 -2.02 -2.27 10.21
CA THR A 114 -2.99 -1.64 11.11
C THR A 114 -2.51 -0.27 11.61
N LEU A 115 -1.20 -0.02 11.65
CA LEU A 115 -0.63 1.29 11.96
C LEU A 115 -0.95 2.34 10.89
N GLY A 116 -1.24 1.94 9.66
CA GLY A 116 -1.72 2.84 8.62
C GLY A 116 -3.09 3.42 8.95
N ILE A 117 -3.98 2.63 9.57
CA ILE A 117 -5.33 3.05 9.97
C ILE A 117 -5.25 4.12 11.07
N THR A 118 -4.34 3.93 12.04
CA THR A 118 -4.17 4.81 13.20
C THR A 118 -3.12 5.89 12.99
N TYR A 119 -2.63 6.07 11.74
CA TYR A 119 -1.57 7.02 11.45
C TYR A 119 -1.94 8.45 11.87
N PRO A 120 -1.08 9.15 12.67
CA PRO A 120 -1.40 10.45 13.26
C PRO A 120 -1.32 11.58 12.22
N LEU A 121 -2.46 12.03 11.72
CA LEU A 121 -2.59 13.19 10.82
C LEU A 121 -2.59 14.52 11.58
N THR A 122 -1.73 14.68 12.61
CA THR A 122 -1.59 15.97 13.28
C THR A 122 -0.83 16.95 12.39
N LYS A 123 -1.18 18.24 12.45
CA LYS A 123 -0.54 19.28 11.64
C LYS A 123 0.98 19.33 11.89
N GLU A 124 1.40 19.13 13.14
CA GLU A 124 2.82 19.13 13.51
C GLU A 124 3.59 17.94 12.89
N ASN A 125 3.01 16.74 12.94
CA ASN A 125 3.62 15.57 12.31
C ASN A 125 3.76 15.77 10.81
N ILE A 126 2.69 16.22 10.15
CA ILE A 126 2.67 16.42 8.70
C ILE A 126 3.61 17.54 8.27
N GLU A 127 3.70 18.66 9.03
CA GLU A 127 4.66 19.73 8.73
C GLU A 127 6.11 19.24 8.78
N ILE A 128 6.50 18.51 9.84
CA ILE A 128 7.85 17.96 9.93
C ILE A 128 8.10 16.97 8.80
N ARG A 129 7.12 16.11 8.49
CA ARG A 129 7.19 15.14 7.41
C ARG A 129 7.36 15.79 6.03
N ASN A 130 6.68 16.90 5.76
CA ASN A 130 6.80 17.65 4.52
C ASN A 130 8.21 18.26 4.38
N ARG A 131 8.75 18.84 5.44
CA ARG A 131 10.13 19.37 5.47
C ARG A 131 11.16 18.26 5.26
N GLU A 132 10.99 17.14 5.94
CA GLU A 132 11.82 15.94 5.80
C GLU A 132 11.88 15.49 4.32
N ARG A 133 10.74 15.36 3.67
CA ARG A 133 10.63 14.94 2.28
C ARG A 133 11.23 15.93 1.30
N LYS A 134 11.02 17.23 1.55
CA LYS A 134 11.65 18.30 0.78
C LYS A 134 13.17 18.27 0.91
N SER A 135 13.70 18.01 2.10
CA SER A 135 15.15 17.88 2.32
C SER A 135 15.71 16.65 1.62
N LEU A 136 14.99 15.51 1.63
CA LEU A 136 15.35 14.30 0.87
C LEU A 136 15.37 14.57 -0.64
N TYR A 137 14.34 15.23 -1.17
CA TYR A 137 14.28 15.62 -2.58
C TYR A 137 15.43 16.53 -2.97
N ASN A 138 15.67 17.59 -2.17
CA ASN A 138 16.75 18.54 -2.40
C ASN A 138 18.14 17.87 -2.32
N ALA A 139 18.32 16.90 -1.44
CA ALA A 139 19.55 16.11 -1.38
C ALA A 139 19.82 15.39 -2.70
N LEU A 140 18.82 14.78 -3.33
CA LEU A 140 19.01 14.05 -4.58
C LEU A 140 19.35 14.99 -5.75
N ILE A 141 18.63 16.09 -5.90
CA ILE A 141 18.83 17.00 -7.04
C ILE A 141 20.06 17.92 -6.91
N GLU A 142 20.62 18.05 -5.71
CA GLU A 142 21.82 18.87 -5.46
C GLU A 142 23.06 18.19 -6.04
N THR A 143 23.87 18.91 -6.79
CA THR A 143 25.12 18.41 -7.40
C THR A 143 26.33 18.60 -6.51
N GLY A 144 26.29 19.59 -5.61
CA GLY A 144 27.39 19.91 -4.70
C GLY A 144 27.38 19.02 -3.46
N ILE A 145 28.40 18.15 -3.30
CA ILE A 145 28.48 17.15 -2.22
C ILE A 145 28.29 17.74 -0.81
N SER A 146 28.85 18.92 -0.54
CA SER A 146 28.73 19.56 0.77
C SER A 146 27.29 19.95 1.09
N LYS A 147 26.58 20.51 0.11
CA LYS A 147 25.20 20.94 0.27
C LYS A 147 24.23 19.74 0.27
N LYS A 148 24.52 18.70 -0.54
CA LYS A 148 23.84 17.41 -0.49
C LYS A 148 23.88 16.81 0.90
N LYS A 149 25.07 16.78 1.54
CA LYS A 149 25.25 16.32 2.92
C LYS A 149 24.49 17.19 3.94
N GLN A 150 24.34 18.50 3.70
CA GLN A 150 23.54 19.38 4.58
C GLN A 150 22.05 19.00 4.52
N TYR A 151 21.49 18.79 3.33
CA TYR A 151 20.11 18.34 3.16
C TYR A 151 19.85 16.96 3.77
N LEU A 152 20.80 16.03 3.64
CA LEU A 152 20.68 14.72 4.29
C LEU A 152 20.73 14.81 5.82
N ASN A 153 21.58 15.68 6.39
CA ASN A 153 21.58 15.94 7.83
C ASN A 153 20.25 16.53 8.31
N GLU A 154 19.66 17.44 7.54
CA GLU A 154 18.34 18.00 7.85
C GLU A 154 17.27 16.91 7.80
N PHE A 155 17.26 16.08 6.75
CA PHE A 155 16.36 14.92 6.62
C PHE A 155 16.45 13.99 7.84
N ILE A 156 17.66 13.58 8.23
CA ILE A 156 17.88 12.69 9.38
C ILE A 156 17.37 13.35 10.66
N SER A 157 17.73 14.62 10.91
CA SER A 157 17.35 15.34 12.13
C SER A 157 15.83 15.51 12.26
N LEU A 158 15.14 15.81 11.16
CA LEU A 158 13.68 15.93 11.11
C LEU A 158 13.01 14.59 11.39
N ARG A 159 13.51 13.51 10.79
CA ARG A 159 12.99 12.14 10.99
C ARG A 159 13.21 11.66 12.43
N GLU A 160 14.35 11.93 13.02
CA GLU A 160 14.62 11.62 14.43
C GLU A 160 13.68 12.39 15.38
N LYS A 161 13.40 13.66 15.11
CA LYS A 161 12.40 14.44 15.86
C LYS A 161 10.98 13.85 15.72
N ARG A 162 10.61 13.33 14.55
CA ARG A 162 9.34 12.64 14.36
C ARG A 162 9.30 11.32 15.13
N SER A 163 10.41 10.58 15.20
CA SER A 163 10.46 9.30 15.90
C SER A 163 10.13 9.43 17.39
N GLU A 164 10.50 10.54 18.02
CA GLU A 164 10.16 10.83 19.42
C GLU A 164 8.64 11.00 19.63
N ARG A 165 7.91 11.43 18.59
CA ARG A 165 6.48 11.77 18.64
C ARG A 165 5.59 10.64 18.21
N ILE A 166 5.93 9.98 17.10
CA ILE A 166 5.06 8.98 16.45
C ILE A 166 5.57 7.54 16.55
N LYS A 167 6.73 7.33 17.17
CA LYS A 167 7.30 5.99 17.54
C LYS A 167 7.06 4.89 16.51
N GLU A 168 6.10 3.99 16.81
CA GLU A 168 5.76 2.83 15.98
C GLU A 168 5.30 3.22 14.56
N HIS A 169 4.61 4.34 14.41
CA HIS A 169 4.19 4.82 13.08
C HIS A 169 5.37 5.24 12.21
N LEU A 170 6.48 5.73 12.80
CA LEU A 170 7.69 5.94 12.03
C LEU A 170 8.39 4.61 11.66
N THR A 171 8.34 3.62 12.55
CA THR A 171 8.82 2.27 12.23
C THR A 171 8.01 1.69 11.06
N TYR A 172 6.69 1.87 11.05
CA TYR A 172 5.81 1.51 9.94
C TYR A 172 6.24 2.16 8.63
N GLU A 173 6.47 3.50 8.60
CA GLU A 173 7.00 4.19 7.41
C GLU A 173 8.34 3.59 6.94
N ASN A 174 9.31 3.41 7.85
CA ASN A 174 10.63 2.88 7.53
C ASN A 174 10.58 1.46 6.93
N LEU A 175 9.64 0.62 7.38
CA LEU A 175 9.44 -0.72 6.85
C LEU A 175 8.83 -0.69 5.46
N ILE A 176 7.79 0.14 5.23
CA ILE A 176 7.23 0.34 3.88
C ILE A 176 8.32 0.86 2.92
N GLU A 177 9.05 1.88 3.30
CA GLU A 177 10.14 2.45 2.51
C GLU A 177 11.18 1.39 2.14
N SER A 178 11.47 0.45 3.05
CA SER A 178 12.48 -0.59 2.84
C SER A 178 12.00 -1.77 1.99
N VAL A 179 10.69 -2.02 1.89
CA VAL A 179 10.11 -3.04 1.03
C VAL A 179 9.75 -2.46 -0.34
N GLU A 180 8.99 -1.38 -0.35
CA GLU A 180 8.42 -0.78 -1.55
C GLU A 180 9.41 0.16 -2.28
N GLY A 181 10.28 0.84 -1.53
CA GLY A 181 11.27 1.75 -2.13
C GLY A 181 12.19 1.08 -3.15
N PRO A 182 12.82 -0.08 -2.81
CA PRO A 182 13.59 -0.86 -3.78
C PRO A 182 12.76 -1.38 -4.96
N ALA A 183 11.48 -1.75 -4.75
CA ALA A 183 10.60 -2.17 -5.82
C ALA A 183 10.28 -0.99 -6.77
N TRP A 184 10.01 0.22 -6.23
CA TRP A 184 9.87 1.43 -7.04
C TRP A 184 11.17 1.87 -7.71
N TYR A 185 12.33 1.58 -7.11
CA TYR A 185 13.62 1.84 -7.72
C TYR A 185 13.84 0.98 -8.98
N VAL A 186 13.53 -0.32 -8.94
CA VAL A 186 13.64 -1.18 -10.13
C VAL A 186 12.57 -0.86 -11.17
N GLU A 187 11.36 -0.49 -10.72
CA GLU A 187 10.29 0.01 -11.60
C GLU A 187 10.72 1.24 -12.37
N LEU A 188 11.28 2.27 -11.68
CA LEU A 188 11.79 3.49 -12.31
C LEU A 188 12.86 3.15 -13.38
N LYS A 189 13.79 2.23 -13.09
CA LYS A 189 14.81 1.82 -14.05
C LYS A 189 14.23 1.10 -15.25
N ALA A 190 13.27 0.20 -15.03
CA ALA A 190 12.57 -0.52 -16.09
C ALA A 190 11.75 0.45 -16.97
N PHE A 191 11.04 1.39 -16.35
CA PHE A 191 10.31 2.44 -17.06
C PHE A 191 11.24 3.33 -17.89
N SER A 192 12.35 3.81 -17.30
CA SER A 192 13.33 4.65 -18.00
C SER A 192 13.95 3.97 -19.21
N GLU A 193 14.10 2.64 -19.17
CA GLU A 193 14.65 1.86 -20.26
C GLU A 193 13.70 1.75 -21.46
N LYS A 194 12.39 1.61 -21.18
CA LYS A 194 11.37 1.40 -22.21
C LYS A 194 10.74 2.70 -22.70
N SER A 195 10.77 3.75 -21.88
CA SER A 195 10.17 5.04 -22.20
C SER A 195 11.08 5.91 -23.04
N SER A 196 10.47 6.72 -23.92
CA SER A 196 11.15 7.79 -24.67
C SER A 196 11.33 9.09 -23.87
N LEU A 197 10.83 9.14 -22.63
CA LEU A 197 10.95 10.33 -21.77
C LEU A 197 12.40 10.53 -21.30
N ALA A 198 12.80 11.79 -21.20
CA ALA A 198 14.09 12.14 -20.60
C ALA A 198 14.11 11.76 -19.11
N ASN A 199 15.29 11.38 -18.60
CA ASN A 199 15.44 10.87 -17.22
C ASN A 199 14.96 11.84 -16.14
N ASP A 200 15.10 13.15 -16.34
CA ASP A 200 14.63 14.18 -15.43
C ASP A 200 13.09 14.22 -15.35
N LEU A 201 12.39 13.98 -16.46
CA LEU A 201 10.94 13.88 -16.50
C LEU A 201 10.44 12.58 -15.82
N VAL A 202 11.17 11.47 -16.00
CA VAL A 202 10.88 10.22 -15.31
C VAL A 202 11.05 10.42 -13.82
N LEU A 203 12.17 10.98 -13.37
CA LEU A 203 12.41 11.27 -11.94
C LEU A 203 11.33 12.19 -11.37
N LYS A 204 10.90 13.20 -12.10
CA LYS A 204 9.80 14.10 -11.70
C LYS A 204 8.47 13.36 -11.55
N LYS A 205 8.15 12.43 -12.46
CA LYS A 205 6.95 11.58 -12.40
C LYS A 205 6.94 10.78 -11.09
N TYR A 206 8.02 10.08 -10.79
CA TYR A 206 8.13 9.26 -9.57
C TYR A 206 8.30 10.07 -8.28
N GLY A 207 8.86 11.27 -8.38
CA GLY A 207 9.04 12.19 -7.24
C GLY A 207 7.78 12.98 -6.86
N LYS A 208 6.72 12.96 -7.69
CA LYS A 208 5.50 13.74 -7.42
C LYS A 208 4.92 13.43 -6.04
N ASN A 209 4.75 12.16 -5.72
CA ASN A 209 4.19 11.73 -4.44
C ASN A 209 5.11 12.04 -3.23
N LEU A 210 6.37 12.40 -3.46
CA LEU A 210 7.28 12.84 -2.42
C LEU A 210 7.03 14.29 -2.03
N ILE A 211 6.84 15.17 -3.01
CA ILE A 211 6.82 16.63 -2.83
C ILE A 211 5.42 17.26 -2.86
N ASP A 212 4.43 16.56 -3.40
CA ASP A 212 3.03 17.00 -3.35
C ASP A 212 2.48 16.80 -1.94
N VAL A 213 2.25 17.89 -1.24
CA VAL A 213 1.85 17.88 0.18
C VAL A 213 0.46 17.27 0.36
N VAL A 214 -0.48 17.54 -0.53
CA VAL A 214 -1.85 17.01 -0.47
C VAL A 214 -1.84 15.50 -0.70
N GLU A 215 -1.20 15.07 -1.78
CA GLU A 215 -1.11 13.64 -2.14
C GLU A 215 -0.38 12.84 -1.05
N SER A 216 0.76 13.36 -0.56
CA SER A 216 1.55 12.68 0.46
C SER A 216 0.84 12.58 1.82
N THR A 217 -0.07 13.53 2.13
CA THR A 217 -0.86 13.54 3.37
C THR A 217 -2.06 12.62 3.26
N SER A 218 -2.77 12.65 2.13
CA SER A 218 -3.96 11.83 1.89
C SER A 218 -3.61 10.34 1.74
N ASN A 219 -2.46 10.03 1.14
CA ASN A 219 -2.01 8.67 0.86
C ASN A 219 -0.63 8.40 1.47
N THR A 220 -0.60 8.35 2.79
CA THR A 220 0.65 8.19 3.57
C THR A 220 1.45 6.96 3.16
N ARG A 221 0.80 5.80 2.99
CA ARG A 221 1.47 4.55 2.61
C ARG A 221 2.16 4.66 1.25
N ARG A 222 1.42 5.05 0.21
CA ARG A 222 1.97 5.17 -1.15
C ARG A 222 3.08 6.23 -1.23
N SER A 223 2.99 7.27 -0.43
CA SER A 223 4.02 8.31 -0.40
C SER A 223 5.36 7.81 0.19
N CYS A 224 5.36 6.71 0.99
CA CYS A 224 6.58 6.04 1.44
C CYS A 224 7.31 5.32 0.29
N TYR A 225 6.62 4.92 -0.77
CA TYR A 225 7.27 4.37 -1.97
C TYR A 225 8.23 5.39 -2.59
N SER A 226 7.79 6.65 -2.70
CA SER A 226 8.64 7.74 -3.21
C SER A 226 9.82 8.04 -2.27
N SER A 227 9.61 8.14 -0.96
CA SER A 227 10.75 8.40 -0.05
C SER A 227 11.74 7.24 -0.03
N GLY A 228 11.26 5.99 -0.07
CA GLY A 228 12.11 4.80 -0.22
C GLY A 228 12.92 4.81 -1.52
N LEU A 229 12.28 5.10 -2.66
CA LEU A 229 12.96 5.27 -3.95
C LEU A 229 14.07 6.33 -3.86
N PHE A 230 13.78 7.51 -3.30
CA PHE A 230 14.76 8.59 -3.21
C PHE A 230 15.93 8.24 -2.30
N MET A 231 15.69 7.47 -1.22
CA MET A 231 16.77 6.92 -0.39
C MET A 231 17.63 5.92 -1.18
N CYS A 232 17.02 5.03 -1.98
CA CYS A 232 17.77 4.11 -2.85
C CYS A 232 18.67 4.85 -3.84
N LEU A 233 18.15 5.90 -4.49
CA LEU A 233 18.93 6.71 -5.44
C LEU A 233 20.11 7.43 -4.76
N LEU A 234 19.90 7.99 -3.57
CA LEU A 234 20.96 8.63 -2.79
C LEU A 234 22.01 7.63 -2.29
N LEU A 235 21.59 6.43 -1.90
CA LEU A 235 22.53 5.36 -1.54
C LEU A 235 23.38 4.92 -2.74
N ASP A 236 22.82 4.88 -3.95
CA ASP A 236 23.59 4.60 -5.16
C ASP A 236 24.69 5.65 -5.44
N GLU A 237 24.41 6.91 -5.10
CA GLU A 237 25.40 7.97 -5.29
C GLU A 237 26.49 8.02 -4.20
N LEU A 238 26.15 7.59 -2.98
CA LEU A 238 26.98 7.83 -1.78
C LEU A 238 27.56 6.56 -1.15
N SER A 239 27.08 5.37 -1.55
CA SER A 239 27.51 4.07 -1.00
C SER A 239 27.45 3.00 -2.08
N LEU A 240 28.61 2.57 -2.60
CA LEU A 240 28.67 1.74 -3.81
C LEU A 240 28.05 0.34 -3.66
N ASP A 241 28.16 -0.31 -2.50
CA ASP A 241 27.85 -1.76 -2.33
C ASP A 241 26.67 -2.04 -1.39
N TRP A 242 25.82 -1.04 -1.14
CA TRP A 242 24.73 -1.17 -0.17
C TRP A 242 23.69 -2.26 -0.52
N LYS A 243 23.51 -2.55 -1.82
CA LYS A 243 22.53 -3.53 -2.30
C LYS A 243 22.96 -4.97 -2.04
N GLU A 244 24.26 -5.26 -2.04
CA GLU A 244 24.80 -6.61 -1.88
C GLU A 244 24.37 -7.28 -0.57
N SER A 245 24.32 -6.49 0.50
CA SER A 245 23.95 -6.96 1.84
C SER A 245 22.56 -6.56 2.30
N PHE A 246 21.75 -5.92 1.43
CA PHE A 246 20.48 -5.35 1.83
C PHE A 246 19.45 -6.42 2.24
N PHE A 247 19.37 -7.52 1.48
CA PHE A 247 18.58 -8.68 1.86
C PHE A 247 19.33 -9.55 2.89
N GLY A 248 18.59 -10.21 3.77
CA GLY A 248 19.16 -11.01 4.86
C GLY A 248 19.47 -10.22 6.14
N THR A 249 19.31 -8.90 6.15
CA THR A 249 19.39 -8.05 7.35
C THR A 249 18.02 -7.47 7.69
N LYS A 250 17.89 -6.94 8.93
CA LYS A 250 16.71 -6.17 9.33
C LYS A 250 16.93 -4.66 9.18
N THR A 251 18.08 -4.25 8.67
CA THR A 251 18.44 -2.84 8.49
C THR A 251 17.53 -2.17 7.48
N THR A 252 16.92 -1.06 7.86
CA THR A 252 16.04 -0.27 6.99
C THR A 252 16.86 0.68 6.10
N LEU A 253 16.23 1.20 5.02
CA LEU A 253 16.87 2.22 4.18
C LEU A 253 17.27 3.45 4.98
N PHE A 254 16.44 3.88 5.95
CA PHE A 254 16.78 5.00 6.80
C PHE A 254 18.01 4.74 7.66
N GLU A 255 18.15 3.54 8.21
CA GLU A 255 19.37 3.17 8.97
C GLU A 255 20.60 3.16 8.06
N LEU A 256 20.50 2.72 6.81
CA LEU A 256 21.60 2.80 5.84
C LEU A 256 21.98 4.27 5.55
N ILE A 257 21.01 5.16 5.36
CA ILE A 257 21.28 6.60 5.19
C ILE A 257 22.01 7.18 6.43
N LYS A 258 21.66 6.77 7.63
CA LYS A 258 22.36 7.19 8.86
C LYS A 258 23.79 6.69 8.96
N LEU A 259 24.12 5.58 8.31
CA LEU A 259 25.50 5.04 8.28
C LEU A 259 26.40 5.76 7.27
N LEU A 260 25.85 6.59 6.38
CA LEU A 260 26.67 7.40 5.49
C LEU A 260 27.56 8.36 6.30
N ASP A 261 28.79 8.58 5.81
CA ASP A 261 29.73 9.54 6.43
C ASP A 261 29.26 10.99 6.22
N ILE A 262 28.22 11.34 6.95
CA ILE A 262 27.60 12.65 7.02
C ILE A 262 27.94 13.21 8.39
N ALA A 263 28.83 14.21 8.44
CA ALA A 263 29.21 14.82 9.72
C ALA A 263 27.97 15.30 10.47
N PRO A 264 27.67 14.75 11.67
CA PRO A 264 26.45 15.10 12.39
C PRO A 264 26.54 16.56 12.84
N ARG A 265 25.68 17.41 12.30
CA ARG A 265 25.38 18.71 12.86
C ARG A 265 24.09 18.56 13.65
N LYS A 266 24.17 18.70 14.98
CA LYS A 266 22.96 18.92 15.78
C LYS A 266 22.36 20.25 15.34
N GLN A 267 21.43 20.18 14.40
CA GLN A 267 20.57 21.33 14.11
C GLN A 267 19.55 21.40 15.25
N ALA A 268 19.56 22.51 15.98
CA ALA A 268 18.45 22.86 16.85
C ALA A 268 17.22 23.02 15.90
N ILE A 269 16.34 22.04 15.88
CA ILE A 269 15.08 22.18 15.14
C ILE A 269 14.20 23.09 15.97
N GLU A 270 14.04 24.32 15.51
CA GLU A 270 13.17 25.34 16.10
C GLU A 270 11.73 24.83 16.26
N GLU A 271 10.93 25.55 17.04
CA GLU A 271 9.50 25.28 17.17
C GLU A 271 8.84 25.17 15.79
N VAL A 272 8.03 24.13 15.60
CA VAL A 272 7.45 23.82 14.30
C VAL A 272 6.33 24.82 14.01
N GLN A 273 6.57 25.77 13.13
CA GLN A 273 5.53 26.62 12.58
C GLN A 273 4.80 25.85 11.48
N ILE A 274 3.48 25.76 11.62
CA ILE A 274 2.62 25.09 10.64
C ILE A 274 2.43 26.01 9.43
N SER A 275 2.78 25.52 8.26
CA SER A 275 2.54 26.23 7.00
C SER A 275 1.06 26.17 6.59
N PRO A 276 0.54 27.21 5.90
CA PRO A 276 -0.82 27.18 5.36
C PRO A 276 -1.06 25.99 4.42
N GLU A 277 -0.04 25.55 3.70
CA GLU A 277 -0.08 24.41 2.79
C GLU A 277 -0.31 23.10 3.57
N THR A 278 0.42 22.88 4.66
CA THR A 278 0.22 21.72 5.54
C THR A 278 -1.17 21.75 6.20
N GLU A 279 -1.60 22.90 6.67
CA GLU A 279 -2.95 23.04 7.26
C GLU A 279 -4.04 22.68 6.25
N ALA A 280 -3.95 23.20 5.03
CA ALA A 280 -4.89 22.89 3.96
C ALA A 280 -4.88 21.39 3.60
N ALA A 281 -3.71 20.77 3.52
CA ALA A 281 -3.60 19.35 3.18
C ALA A 281 -4.16 18.43 4.27
N VAL A 282 -3.93 18.74 5.54
CA VAL A 282 -4.51 17.96 6.66
C VAL A 282 -6.03 18.11 6.67
N ASN A 283 -6.54 19.33 6.55
CA ASN A 283 -7.98 19.57 6.51
C ASN A 283 -8.62 18.83 5.33
N PHE A 284 -8.02 18.90 4.13
CA PHE A 284 -8.49 18.17 2.96
C PHE A 284 -8.55 16.66 3.19
N ALA A 285 -7.50 16.08 3.78
CA ALA A 285 -7.45 14.63 4.04
C ALA A 285 -8.54 14.20 5.05
N VAL A 286 -8.77 15.00 6.10
CA VAL A 286 -9.82 14.75 7.11
C VAL A 286 -11.21 14.88 6.51
N GLU A 287 -11.47 15.96 5.76
CA GLU A 287 -12.76 16.20 5.10
C GLU A 287 -13.07 15.14 4.04
N SER A 288 -12.05 14.70 3.26
CA SER A 288 -12.23 13.62 2.28
C SER A 288 -12.63 12.30 2.94
N ARG A 289 -12.00 11.94 4.07
CA ARG A 289 -12.39 10.75 4.84
C ARG A 289 -13.82 10.84 5.34
N LYS A 290 -14.19 11.98 5.94
CA LYS A 290 -15.55 12.22 6.41
C LYS A 290 -16.56 12.07 5.27
N LYS A 291 -16.29 12.70 4.13
CA LYS A 291 -17.17 12.65 2.95
C LYS A 291 -17.40 11.20 2.48
N GLU A 292 -16.37 10.35 2.43
CA GLU A 292 -16.53 8.94 2.03
C GLU A 292 -17.44 8.16 3.01
N LEU A 293 -17.35 8.44 4.33
CA LEU A 293 -18.26 7.85 5.31
C LEU A 293 -19.69 8.37 5.13
N ASP A 294 -19.86 9.68 4.98
CA ASP A 294 -21.18 10.31 4.78
C ASP A 294 -21.84 9.78 3.48
N GLU A 295 -21.07 9.59 2.40
CA GLU A 295 -21.54 9.00 1.14
C GLU A 295 -21.95 7.52 1.32
N PHE A 296 -21.22 6.75 2.13
CA PHE A 296 -21.60 5.38 2.45
C PHE A 296 -22.91 5.32 3.27
N GLU A 297 -23.04 6.16 4.29
CA GLU A 297 -24.25 6.25 5.12
C GLU A 297 -25.47 6.73 4.33
N ALA A 298 -25.28 7.48 3.24
CA ALA A 298 -26.35 7.97 2.36
C ALA A 298 -26.71 7.01 1.21
N GLN A 299 -26.10 5.83 1.10
CA GLN A 299 -26.41 4.87 0.04
C GLN A 299 -27.87 4.42 0.09
N ILE A 300 -28.45 4.20 -1.09
CA ILE A 300 -29.80 3.65 -1.22
C ILE A 300 -29.77 2.15 -0.93
N GLY A 301 -30.65 1.68 -0.04
CA GLY A 301 -30.75 0.27 0.35
C GLY A 301 -31.36 0.11 1.73
N THR A 302 -31.41 -1.11 2.23
CA THR A 302 -31.83 -1.38 3.62
C THR A 302 -30.64 -1.23 4.55
N HIS A 303 -30.71 -0.25 5.45
CA HIS A 303 -29.68 0.00 6.46
C HIS A 303 -29.83 -0.95 7.64
N LEU A 304 -28.98 -1.94 7.73
CA LEU A 304 -28.94 -2.85 8.86
C LEU A 304 -27.89 -2.41 9.88
N PHE A 305 -28.35 -1.95 11.03
CA PHE A 305 -27.51 -1.69 12.18
C PHE A 305 -27.52 -2.89 13.11
N ILE A 306 -26.33 -3.40 13.44
CA ILE A 306 -26.14 -4.45 14.43
C ILE A 306 -25.45 -3.82 15.63
N GLU A 307 -26.08 -3.87 16.80
CA GLU A 307 -25.59 -3.25 18.04
C GLU A 307 -25.39 -4.32 19.11
N GLY A 308 -24.27 -4.27 19.84
CA GLY A 308 -23.90 -5.22 20.89
C GLY A 308 -22.40 -5.47 20.94
N GLU A 309 -21.99 -6.58 21.53
CA GLU A 309 -20.58 -6.98 21.57
C GLU A 309 -20.19 -7.67 20.25
N ILE A 310 -19.41 -6.96 19.42
CA ILE A 310 -18.94 -7.43 18.12
C ILE A 310 -17.41 -7.38 18.11
N ILE A 311 -16.77 -8.48 17.73
CA ILE A 311 -15.31 -8.55 17.66
C ILE A 311 -14.88 -8.70 16.19
N ALA A 312 -14.07 -7.78 15.69
CA ALA A 312 -13.43 -7.94 14.39
C ALA A 312 -12.32 -8.99 14.48
N LEU A 313 -12.38 -10.00 13.62
CA LEU A 313 -11.40 -11.09 13.55
C LEU A 313 -10.39 -10.88 12.43
N SER A 314 -10.84 -10.33 11.28
CA SER A 314 -10.01 -10.07 10.12
C SER A 314 -10.65 -8.97 9.26
N PHE A 315 -9.84 -8.18 8.62
CA PHE A 315 -10.23 -7.13 7.67
C PHE A 315 -9.06 -6.81 6.74
N ASP A 316 -9.31 -6.05 5.69
CA ASP A 316 -8.28 -5.55 4.78
C ASP A 316 -7.78 -4.17 5.26
N PRO A 317 -6.63 -4.09 5.96
CA PRO A 317 -6.19 -2.85 6.60
C PRO A 317 -5.81 -1.75 5.59
N MET A 318 -5.46 -2.12 4.36
CA MET A 318 -5.10 -1.14 3.31
C MET A 318 -6.32 -0.47 2.67
N ASN A 319 -7.51 -1.04 2.84
CA ASN A 319 -8.77 -0.56 2.28
C ASN A 319 -9.77 -0.16 3.38
N ILE A 320 -9.26 0.45 4.46
CA ILE A 320 -10.05 1.05 5.54
C ILE A 320 -9.90 2.57 5.53
N ILE A 321 -11.02 3.27 5.67
CA ILE A 321 -11.05 4.71 5.89
C ILE A 321 -11.42 5.00 7.33
N PRO A 322 -10.47 5.47 8.15
CA PRO A 322 -10.74 5.86 9.53
C PRO A 322 -11.24 7.31 9.62
N PHE A 323 -12.28 7.53 10.44
CA PHE A 323 -12.72 8.87 10.83
C PHE A 323 -13.32 8.83 12.23
N ASP A 324 -12.72 9.53 13.17
CA ASP A 324 -13.00 9.46 14.61
C ASP A 324 -12.92 8.01 15.12
N ASN A 325 -13.99 7.49 15.71
CA ASN A 325 -14.11 6.11 16.16
C ASN A 325 -14.78 5.18 15.12
N ARG A 326 -14.93 5.64 13.87
CA ARG A 326 -15.56 4.89 12.78
C ARG A 326 -14.53 4.39 11.77
N LEU A 327 -14.74 3.18 11.25
CA LEU A 327 -13.90 2.58 10.22
C LEU A 327 -14.80 2.10 9.07
N LEU A 328 -14.65 2.69 7.89
CA LEU A 328 -15.30 2.20 6.68
C LEU A 328 -14.40 1.14 6.03
N HIS A 329 -14.83 -0.11 6.10
CA HIS A 329 -14.21 -1.25 5.41
C HIS A 329 -14.72 -1.30 3.98
N LYS A 330 -13.86 -1.09 2.98
CA LYS A 330 -14.29 -1.05 1.57
C LYS A 330 -14.50 -2.42 0.97
N ASN A 331 -13.76 -3.44 1.41
CA ASN A 331 -13.76 -4.76 0.80
C ASN A 331 -14.50 -5.80 1.64
N TYR A 332 -14.00 -6.06 2.84
CA TYR A 332 -14.59 -7.05 3.73
C TYR A 332 -14.23 -6.81 5.19
N ILE A 333 -15.04 -7.37 6.05
CA ILE A 333 -14.73 -7.59 7.46
C ILE A 333 -15.24 -8.97 7.90
N LYS A 334 -14.44 -9.71 8.67
CA LYS A 334 -14.87 -10.91 9.38
C LYS A 334 -15.08 -10.56 10.83
N VAL A 335 -16.27 -10.82 11.34
CA VAL A 335 -16.69 -10.50 12.72
C VAL A 335 -17.13 -11.72 13.47
N ARG A 336 -17.05 -11.65 14.80
CA ARG A 336 -17.71 -12.58 15.71
C ARG A 336 -18.85 -11.88 16.42
N ILE A 337 -20.05 -12.47 16.37
CA ILE A 337 -21.28 -12.02 16.99
C ILE A 337 -21.91 -13.24 17.66
N ASN A 338 -22.31 -13.16 18.93
CA ASN A 338 -22.91 -14.29 19.67
C ASN A 338 -22.13 -15.61 19.56
N ASN A 339 -20.78 -15.54 19.62
CA ASN A 339 -19.87 -16.68 19.43
C ASN A 339 -19.88 -17.34 18.04
N GLN A 340 -20.56 -16.76 17.06
CA GLN A 340 -20.53 -17.21 15.66
C GLN A 340 -19.71 -16.25 14.79
N GLU A 341 -19.08 -16.77 13.74
CA GLU A 341 -18.24 -16.01 12.84
C GLU A 341 -18.97 -15.72 11.54
N TYR A 342 -18.95 -14.46 11.13
CA TYR A 342 -19.58 -13.97 9.91
C TYR A 342 -18.55 -13.26 9.03
N LEU A 343 -18.52 -13.61 7.75
CA LEU A 343 -17.73 -12.91 6.73
C LEU A 343 -18.65 -11.98 5.92
N ILE A 344 -18.39 -10.69 5.99
CA ILE A 344 -19.14 -9.66 5.29
C ILE A 344 -18.26 -9.16 4.14
N GLN A 345 -18.53 -9.63 2.91
CA GLN A 345 -17.76 -9.35 1.70
C GLN A 345 -18.35 -8.18 0.90
N GLN A 346 -18.65 -7.10 1.59
CA GLN A 346 -19.14 -5.85 1.01
C GLN A 346 -18.75 -4.67 1.90
N PRO A 347 -18.82 -3.43 1.39
CA PRO A 347 -18.56 -2.25 2.22
C PRO A 347 -19.42 -2.25 3.47
N SER A 348 -18.78 -1.90 4.60
CA SER A 348 -19.45 -1.88 5.91
C SER A 348 -18.77 -0.87 6.83
N LEU A 349 -19.55 -0.22 7.71
CA LEU A 349 -19.08 0.81 8.63
C LEU A 349 -19.14 0.29 10.05
N THR A 350 -18.00 0.27 10.74
CA THR A 350 -17.91 -0.11 12.14
C THR A 350 -17.72 1.11 13.03
N TYR A 351 -18.34 1.07 14.22
CA TYR A 351 -18.15 2.04 15.30
C TYR A 351 -17.39 1.32 16.42
N CYS A 352 -16.14 1.74 16.65
CA CYS A 352 -15.23 1.08 17.57
C CYS A 352 -15.35 1.67 18.98
N ALA A 353 -15.46 0.82 19.98
CA ALA A 353 -15.48 1.23 21.38
C ALA A 353 -14.04 1.50 21.88
N ASN A 354 -13.14 0.54 21.66
CA ASN A 354 -11.73 0.63 22.02
C ASN A 354 -10.86 -0.10 20.99
N GLY A 355 -9.88 0.62 20.40
CA GLY A 355 -9.00 0.07 19.37
C GLY A 355 -9.74 -0.23 18.05
N LEU A 356 -9.19 -1.13 17.24
CA LEU A 356 -9.71 -1.43 15.90
C LEU A 356 -10.62 -2.66 15.84
N THR A 357 -10.63 -3.48 16.90
CA THR A 357 -11.28 -4.80 16.91
C THR A 357 -12.54 -4.88 17.76
N ASN A 358 -12.69 -4.00 18.75
CA ASN A 358 -13.87 -3.98 19.62
C ASN A 358 -14.93 -3.04 19.05
N ILE A 359 -15.96 -3.61 18.46
CA ILE A 359 -17.02 -2.90 17.75
C ILE A 359 -18.28 -2.93 18.63
N ASN A 360 -18.93 -1.79 18.81
CA ASN A 360 -20.20 -1.69 19.51
C ASN A 360 -21.40 -1.52 18.56
N LYS A 361 -21.13 -1.15 17.30
CA LYS A 361 -22.15 -1.00 16.26
C LYS A 361 -21.55 -1.23 14.88
N LEU A 362 -22.26 -1.96 14.05
CA LEU A 362 -21.93 -2.27 12.66
C LEU A 362 -23.08 -1.85 11.76
N LEU A 363 -22.80 -1.07 10.72
CA LEU A 363 -23.75 -0.72 9.66
C LEU A 363 -23.39 -1.45 8.36
N ILE A 364 -24.39 -2.12 7.79
CA ILE A 364 -24.32 -2.74 6.47
C ILE A 364 -25.48 -2.20 5.63
N VAL A 365 -25.22 -1.74 4.41
CA VAL A 365 -26.27 -1.32 3.46
C VAL A 365 -26.58 -2.50 2.54
N LEU A 366 -27.75 -3.09 2.71
CA LEU A 366 -28.20 -4.27 1.99
C LEU A 366 -28.98 -3.88 0.73
N LYS A 367 -28.78 -4.61 -0.36
CA LYS A 367 -29.61 -4.46 -1.57
C LYS A 367 -31.03 -4.99 -1.36
N ASP A 368 -31.13 -6.14 -0.69
CA ASP A 368 -32.40 -6.82 -0.41
C ASP A 368 -32.67 -6.83 1.09
N LYS A 369 -33.95 -6.77 1.48
CA LYS A 369 -34.34 -6.89 2.89
C LYS A 369 -34.05 -8.32 3.39
N PRO A 370 -33.47 -8.47 4.59
CA PRO A 370 -33.26 -9.79 5.18
C PRO A 370 -34.60 -10.49 5.46
N LEU A 371 -34.55 -11.83 5.50
CA LEU A 371 -35.71 -12.64 5.87
C LEU A 371 -35.80 -12.73 7.40
N GLU A 372 -37.00 -12.49 7.91
CA GLU A 372 -37.32 -12.62 9.34
C GLU A 372 -37.57 -14.11 9.68
N THR A 373 -36.83 -14.66 10.64
CA THR A 373 -36.92 -16.06 11.05
C THR A 373 -37.11 -16.15 12.60
N GLY A 374 -38.22 -15.60 13.10
CA GLY A 374 -38.49 -15.55 14.53
C GLY A 374 -37.57 -14.55 15.25
N ASP A 375 -36.63 -15.05 16.07
CA ASP A 375 -35.70 -14.24 16.84
C ASP A 375 -34.36 -13.98 16.07
N SER A 376 -34.38 -14.09 14.73
CA SER A 376 -33.19 -13.91 13.91
C SER A 376 -33.49 -13.27 12.56
N LEU A 377 -32.46 -12.77 11.91
CA LEU A 377 -32.48 -12.24 10.54
C LEU A 377 -31.54 -13.07 9.65
N LEU A 378 -32.10 -13.65 8.60
CA LEU A 378 -31.30 -14.30 7.55
C LEU A 378 -30.90 -13.29 6.47
N ILE A 379 -29.61 -12.98 6.40
CA ILE A 379 -29.03 -11.97 5.51
C ILE A 379 -28.33 -12.68 4.36
N THR A 380 -28.77 -12.40 3.13
CA THR A 380 -28.19 -12.99 1.92
C THR A 380 -26.68 -12.72 1.84
N GLY A 381 -25.88 -13.76 1.66
CA GLY A 381 -24.42 -13.68 1.55
C GLY A 381 -23.65 -13.54 2.88
N ILE A 382 -24.35 -13.42 4.03
CA ILE A 382 -23.73 -13.29 5.35
C ILE A 382 -24.11 -14.47 6.25
N GLY A 383 -25.44 -14.79 6.34
CA GLY A 383 -25.95 -15.85 7.19
C GLY A 383 -27.05 -15.36 8.13
N GLU A 384 -27.44 -16.24 9.05
CA GLU A 384 -28.49 -15.99 10.04
C GLU A 384 -27.87 -15.42 11.32
N ILE A 385 -28.34 -14.23 11.75
CA ILE A 385 -27.88 -13.57 13.01
C ILE A 385 -29.04 -13.52 13.97
N MET A 386 -28.85 -14.10 15.15
CA MET A 386 -29.82 -14.09 16.25
C MET A 386 -29.76 -12.76 17.01
N GLY A 387 -30.90 -12.22 17.41
CA GLY A 387 -31.01 -11.01 18.22
C GLY A 387 -32.41 -10.39 18.16
N GLN A 388 -32.64 -9.42 19.01
CA GLN A 388 -33.91 -8.66 19.00
C GLN A 388 -33.81 -7.57 17.91
N TYR A 389 -34.80 -7.50 17.03
CA TYR A 389 -34.79 -6.50 15.97
C TYR A 389 -36.04 -5.66 15.88
N THR A 390 -35.87 -4.47 15.32
CA THR A 390 -36.96 -3.55 14.96
C THR A 390 -36.76 -3.10 13.52
N ILE A 391 -37.87 -3.00 12.77
CA ILE A 391 -37.86 -2.58 11.37
C ILE A 391 -38.66 -1.28 11.26
N GLN A 392 -38.06 -0.25 10.69
CA GLN A 392 -38.70 1.04 10.39
C GLN A 392 -38.34 1.44 8.95
N GLU A 393 -39.31 1.31 8.04
CA GLU A 393 -39.11 1.59 6.61
C GLU A 393 -37.94 0.78 6.01
N ASP A 394 -36.84 1.46 5.68
CA ASP A 394 -35.61 0.85 5.13
C ASP A 394 -34.49 0.75 6.18
N THR A 395 -34.81 0.93 7.46
CA THR A 395 -33.85 0.80 8.58
C THR A 395 -34.21 -0.38 9.46
N ILE A 396 -33.25 -1.21 9.76
CA ILE A 396 -33.35 -2.36 10.67
C ILE A 396 -32.31 -2.20 11.76
N ASN A 397 -32.76 -2.23 13.01
CA ASN A 397 -31.87 -2.27 14.16
C ASN A 397 -31.94 -3.67 14.79
N LEU A 398 -30.83 -4.38 14.81
CA LEU A 398 -30.65 -5.70 15.42
C LEU A 398 -29.75 -5.56 16.65
N VAL A 399 -30.25 -5.92 17.81
CA VAL A 399 -29.51 -5.94 19.08
C VAL A 399 -29.07 -7.36 19.36
N VAL A 400 -27.77 -7.56 19.52
CA VAL A 400 -27.13 -8.84 19.82
C VAL A 400 -26.53 -8.82 21.24
N ASP A 401 -26.31 -10.03 21.82
CA ASP A 401 -25.80 -10.17 23.19
C ASP A 401 -24.31 -9.84 23.32
#